data_cbc15dfeee8b62279d5059e6ef332c6f
#
_entry.id   cbc15dfeee8b62279d5059e6ef332c6f
#
_cell.length_a   1.000
_cell.length_b   1.000
_cell.length_c   1.000
_cell.angle_alpha   90.00
_cell.angle_beta   90.00
_cell.angle_gamma   90.00
#
_symmetry.space_group_name_H-M   'P 1'
#
loop_
_entity.id
_entity.type
_entity.pdbx_description
1 polymer ?
#
loop_
_entity_poly.entity_id
_entity_poly.type
_entity_poly.pdbx_seq_one_letter_code
_entity_poly.pdbx_strand_id
1 'polypeptide(L)'
;MRGLGALLIGLFLLPGVAASRPAPRVLIDYTPVFDRLCSRAVGTPTPPGASEEIVTRLEEFRRLWAHSGPRLLETAQAITDQPYGFRETVAAVHVCPGFASMSLPLLINVRLFLRATNGRFVDRPEMFVDTLFHETLHTYIRGILGAGDKAASRSALLRKYAEETLVTRNHLHLIALQSEVYRRIGQPEMVDAARAADLPIGPDYVRAWKIVDTEGAQPFVAELRSAAR
;
A
#
# COMPACT_ATOMS: atom_id res chain seq x y z
N MET A 1 -38.43 61.60 17.52
CA MET A 1 -38.47 60.13 17.59
C MET A 1 -37.30 59.58 16.77
N ARG A 2 -36.24 59.10 17.46
CA ARG A 2 -35.02 58.62 16.80
C ARG A 2 -35.02 57.09 16.84
N GLY A 3 -35.13 56.46 15.67
CA GLY A 3 -35.10 55.00 15.52
C GLY A 3 -33.66 54.48 15.57
N LEU A 4 -33.30 53.65 16.56
CA LEU A 4 -32.07 52.85 16.61
C LEU A 4 -32.22 51.68 15.65
N GLY A 5 -31.47 51.65 14.57
CA GLY A 5 -31.29 50.44 13.74
C GLY A 5 -30.28 49.49 14.38
N ALA A 6 -30.74 48.31 14.78
CA ALA A 6 -29.88 47.26 15.28
C ALA A 6 -29.14 46.57 14.10
N LEU A 7 -27.84 46.67 14.07
CA LEU A 7 -26.96 45.99 13.09
C LEU A 7 -26.72 44.55 13.59
N LEU A 8 -27.38 43.59 12.96
CA LEU A 8 -27.11 42.15 13.19
C LEU A 8 -25.83 41.72 12.45
N ILE A 9 -24.73 41.59 13.16
CA ILE A 9 -23.49 41.00 12.63
C ILE A 9 -23.66 39.47 12.63
N GLY A 10 -23.93 38.93 11.43
CA GLY A 10 -23.95 37.47 11.23
C GLY A 10 -22.54 36.90 11.34
N LEU A 11 -22.30 36.11 12.40
CA LEU A 11 -21.05 35.38 12.58
C LEU A 11 -21.06 34.17 11.62
N PHE A 12 -20.41 34.29 10.47
CA PHE A 12 -20.15 33.16 9.57
C PHE A 12 -19.11 32.24 10.22
N LEU A 13 -19.57 31.16 10.84
CA LEU A 13 -18.72 30.03 11.21
C LEU A 13 -18.17 29.40 9.93
N LEU A 14 -16.92 29.72 9.59
CA LEU A 14 -16.18 28.99 8.54
C LEU A 14 -16.09 27.51 8.99
N PRO A 15 -16.43 26.56 8.10
CA PRO A 15 -16.23 25.15 8.42
C PRO A 15 -14.75 24.95 8.71
N GLY A 16 -14.43 24.49 9.93
CA GLY A 16 -13.06 24.20 10.34
C GLY A 16 -12.44 23.23 9.35
N VAL A 17 -11.37 23.63 8.69
CA VAL A 17 -10.55 22.72 7.89
C VAL A 17 -10.03 21.66 8.86
N ALA A 18 -10.57 20.46 8.74
CA ALA A 18 -10.08 19.33 9.52
C ALA A 18 -8.58 19.19 9.21
N ALA A 19 -7.73 19.40 10.22
CA ALA A 19 -6.30 19.27 10.04
C ALA A 19 -6.00 17.88 9.50
N SER A 20 -5.43 17.80 8.30
CA SER A 20 -5.02 16.52 7.69
C SER A 20 -4.02 15.87 8.64
N ARG A 21 -4.32 14.64 9.07
CA ARG A 21 -3.39 13.87 9.88
C ARG A 21 -2.17 13.54 9.02
N PRO A 22 -0.94 13.75 9.51
CA PRO A 22 0.25 13.48 8.71
C PRO A 22 0.32 11.99 8.35
N ALA A 23 0.78 11.71 7.13
CA ALA A 23 1.08 10.35 6.72
C ALA A 23 2.17 9.74 7.60
N PRO A 24 2.17 8.40 7.80
CA PRO A 24 3.23 7.75 8.56
C PRO A 24 4.56 7.82 7.81
N ARG A 25 5.65 7.80 8.57
CA ARG A 25 6.99 7.65 8.02
C ARG A 25 7.26 6.17 7.75
N VAL A 26 7.75 5.86 6.56
CA VAL A 26 8.27 4.54 6.23
C VAL A 26 9.78 4.69 6.02
N LEU A 27 10.55 4.10 6.92
CA LEU A 27 12.00 4.05 6.86
C LEU A 27 12.41 2.81 6.07
N ILE A 28 13.33 2.95 5.12
CA ILE A 28 13.82 1.82 4.33
C ILE A 28 15.20 1.46 4.85
N ASP A 29 15.37 0.19 5.21
CA ASP A 29 16.64 -0.32 5.71
C ASP A 29 16.97 -1.69 5.15
N TYR A 30 18.25 -2.07 5.17
CA TYR A 30 18.73 -3.36 4.73
C TYR A 30 19.28 -4.16 5.89
N THR A 31 18.80 -5.39 6.05
CA THR A 31 19.21 -6.28 7.12
C THR A 31 19.93 -7.52 6.55
N PRO A 32 21.26 -7.49 6.33
CA PRO A 32 22.00 -8.61 5.72
C PRO A 32 21.87 -9.93 6.50
N VAL A 33 21.61 -9.85 7.81
CA VAL A 33 21.41 -11.04 8.65
C VAL A 33 20.16 -11.82 8.20
N PHE A 34 19.09 -11.12 7.83
CA PHE A 34 17.88 -11.76 7.34
C PHE A 34 18.18 -12.58 6.07
N ASP A 35 18.90 -12.02 5.10
CA ASP A 35 19.25 -12.74 3.87
C ASP A 35 20.08 -13.99 4.12
N ARG A 36 21.08 -13.90 5.03
CA ARG A 36 21.89 -15.06 5.41
C ARG A 36 21.08 -16.17 6.07
N LEU A 37 20.19 -15.81 7.00
CA LEU A 37 19.34 -16.78 7.69
C LEU A 37 18.34 -17.40 6.73
N CYS A 38 17.73 -16.56 5.90
CA CYS A 38 16.77 -16.99 4.88
C CYS A 38 17.42 -17.96 3.87
N SER A 39 18.57 -17.60 3.29
CA SER A 39 19.28 -18.46 2.35
C SER A 39 19.59 -19.83 2.92
N ARG A 40 19.93 -19.91 4.22
CA ARG A 40 20.14 -21.18 4.92
C ARG A 40 18.82 -21.96 5.05
N ALA A 41 17.74 -21.27 5.43
CA ALA A 41 16.45 -21.92 5.66
C ALA A 41 15.82 -22.49 4.38
N VAL A 42 15.97 -21.76 3.25
CA VAL A 42 15.44 -22.21 1.94
C VAL A 42 16.42 -23.06 1.15
N GLY A 43 17.65 -23.25 1.62
CA GLY A 43 18.66 -24.04 0.93
C GLY A 43 19.16 -23.42 -0.40
N THR A 44 18.87 -22.16 -0.64
CA THR A 44 19.26 -21.45 -1.87
C THR A 44 20.10 -20.22 -1.52
N PRO A 45 21.34 -20.12 -2.03
CA PRO A 45 22.21 -19.01 -1.71
C PRO A 45 21.68 -17.67 -2.30
N THR A 46 21.98 -16.59 -1.62
CA THR A 46 21.81 -15.25 -2.18
C THR A 46 22.69 -15.14 -3.45
N PRO A 47 22.16 -14.61 -4.56
CA PRO A 47 22.95 -14.42 -5.77
C PRO A 47 24.20 -13.56 -5.52
N PRO A 48 25.35 -13.92 -6.11
CA PRO A 48 26.56 -13.12 -5.98
C PRO A 48 26.34 -11.65 -6.38
N GLY A 49 26.90 -10.71 -5.62
CA GLY A 49 26.76 -9.29 -5.88
C GLY A 49 25.43 -8.65 -5.48
N ALA A 50 24.41 -9.44 -5.12
CA ALA A 50 23.10 -8.89 -4.82
C ALA A 50 23.09 -8.06 -3.52
N SER A 51 23.78 -8.50 -2.48
CA SER A 51 23.89 -7.75 -1.22
C SER A 51 24.65 -6.43 -1.40
N GLU A 52 25.71 -6.46 -2.17
CA GLU A 52 26.52 -5.29 -2.52
C GLU A 52 25.71 -4.29 -3.36
N GLU A 53 24.92 -4.79 -4.31
CA GLU A 53 24.04 -3.94 -5.11
C GLU A 53 22.95 -3.28 -4.23
N ILE A 54 22.37 -4.00 -3.26
CA ILE A 54 21.42 -3.38 -2.30
C ILE A 54 22.08 -2.24 -1.55
N VAL A 55 23.27 -2.48 -0.97
CA VAL A 55 24.00 -1.44 -0.20
C VAL A 55 24.23 -0.20 -1.07
N THR A 56 24.66 -0.41 -2.32
CA THR A 56 24.91 0.68 -3.27
C THR A 56 23.64 1.45 -3.63
N ARG A 57 22.51 0.75 -3.78
CA ARG A 57 21.24 1.34 -4.22
C ARG A 57 20.30 1.74 -3.08
N LEU A 58 20.66 1.51 -1.84
CA LEU A 58 19.77 1.77 -0.70
C LEU A 58 19.31 3.22 -0.64
N GLU A 59 20.22 4.17 -0.90
CA GLU A 59 19.89 5.60 -0.96
C GLU A 59 19.00 5.96 -2.16
N GLU A 60 19.11 5.22 -3.27
CA GLU A 60 18.19 5.36 -4.39
C GLU A 60 16.78 4.94 -3.99
N PHE A 61 16.60 3.78 -3.36
CA PHE A 61 15.30 3.32 -2.86
C PHE A 61 14.68 4.29 -1.86
N ARG A 62 15.49 4.84 -0.96
CA ARG A 62 15.05 5.87 -0.01
C ARG A 62 14.55 7.13 -0.70
N ARG A 63 15.29 7.61 -1.72
CA ARG A 63 14.89 8.81 -2.48
C ARG A 63 13.63 8.58 -3.30
N LEU A 64 13.48 7.43 -3.95
CA LEU A 64 12.28 7.07 -4.71
C LEU A 64 11.04 7.10 -3.81
N TRP A 65 11.15 6.48 -2.65
CA TRP A 65 10.06 6.50 -1.68
C TRP A 65 9.78 7.89 -1.11
N ALA A 66 10.81 8.62 -0.71
CA ALA A 66 10.65 9.98 -0.18
C ALA A 66 9.98 10.93 -1.17
N HIS A 67 10.20 10.73 -2.47
CA HIS A 67 9.58 11.53 -3.53
C HIS A 67 8.07 11.24 -3.68
N SER A 68 7.66 9.99 -3.64
CA SER A 68 6.30 9.58 -4.03
C SER A 68 5.46 9.05 -2.87
N GLY A 69 6.10 8.33 -1.93
CA GLY A 69 5.42 7.61 -0.86
C GLY A 69 4.51 8.46 0.01
N PRO A 70 4.95 9.61 0.54
CA PRO A 70 4.11 10.47 1.38
C PRO A 70 2.79 10.85 0.68
N ARG A 71 2.84 11.25 -0.59
CA ARG A 71 1.65 11.60 -1.37
C ARG A 71 0.70 10.42 -1.57
N LEU A 72 1.23 9.22 -1.79
CA LEU A 72 0.43 7.99 -1.90
C LEU A 72 -0.31 7.71 -0.59
N LEU A 73 0.40 7.77 0.54
CA LEU A 73 -0.16 7.51 1.85
C LEU A 73 -1.20 8.55 2.27
N GLU A 74 -0.92 9.83 2.06
CA GLU A 74 -1.85 10.94 2.31
C GLU A 74 -3.12 10.80 1.47
N THR A 75 -2.96 10.43 0.19
CA THR A 75 -4.09 10.22 -0.72
C THR A 75 -4.96 9.05 -0.27
N ALA A 76 -4.36 7.93 0.17
CA ALA A 76 -5.10 6.80 0.72
C ALA A 76 -5.92 7.21 1.97
N GLN A 77 -5.34 7.99 2.89
CA GLN A 77 -6.04 8.55 4.05
C GLN A 77 -7.21 9.47 3.63
N ALA A 78 -6.96 10.35 2.67
CA ALA A 78 -7.99 11.28 2.18
C ALA A 78 -9.16 10.56 1.48
N ILE A 79 -8.87 9.44 0.79
CA ILE A 79 -9.90 8.63 0.13
C ILE A 79 -10.76 7.89 1.15
N THR A 80 -10.15 7.31 2.17
CA THR A 80 -10.83 6.45 3.14
C THR A 80 -11.36 7.20 4.36
N ASP A 81 -10.88 8.42 4.60
CA ASP A 81 -11.11 9.20 5.83
C ASP A 81 -10.65 8.45 7.11
N GLN A 82 -9.63 7.59 6.97
CA GLN A 82 -9.10 6.77 8.07
C GLN A 82 -7.62 7.08 8.31
N PRO A 83 -7.16 7.16 9.57
CA PRO A 83 -5.75 7.29 9.88
C PRO A 83 -5.03 5.94 9.73
N TYR A 84 -3.74 6.00 9.48
CA TYR A 84 -2.88 4.83 9.70
C TYR A 84 -2.81 4.50 11.20
N GLY A 85 -2.79 3.21 11.52
CA GLY A 85 -2.65 2.72 12.90
C GLY A 85 -1.24 2.87 13.48
N PHE A 86 -0.29 3.42 12.71
CA PHE A 86 1.10 3.64 13.10
C PHE A 86 1.60 5.00 12.61
N ARG A 87 2.59 5.55 13.31
CA ARG A 87 3.23 6.83 12.93
C ARG A 87 4.52 6.62 12.14
N GLU A 88 5.18 5.49 12.38
CA GLU A 88 6.42 5.12 11.73
C GLU A 88 6.51 3.60 11.62
N THR A 89 7.11 3.11 10.55
CA THR A 89 7.44 1.70 10.34
C THR A 89 8.76 1.57 9.59
N VAL A 90 9.41 0.42 9.70
CA VAL A 90 10.60 0.09 8.94
C VAL A 90 10.24 -0.93 7.86
N ALA A 91 10.55 -0.61 6.61
CA ALA A 91 10.52 -1.53 5.49
C ALA A 91 11.93 -2.11 5.31
N ALA A 92 12.09 -3.36 5.72
CA ALA A 92 13.36 -4.05 5.56
C ALA A 92 13.45 -4.63 4.15
N VAL A 93 14.41 -4.14 3.35
CA VAL A 93 14.67 -4.71 2.01
C VAL A 93 15.51 -5.96 2.13
N HIS A 94 15.27 -6.93 1.24
CA HIS A 94 15.97 -8.23 1.23
C HIS A 94 16.02 -8.84 -0.17
N VAL A 95 16.89 -9.84 -0.35
CA VAL A 95 17.00 -10.63 -1.60
C VAL A 95 16.80 -12.12 -1.40
N CYS A 96 16.15 -12.49 -0.31
CA CYS A 96 15.89 -13.89 0.01
C CYS A 96 15.16 -14.60 -1.16
N PRO A 97 15.73 -15.68 -1.74
CA PRO A 97 15.07 -16.46 -2.76
C PRO A 97 13.91 -17.24 -2.15
N GLY A 98 12.77 -17.28 -2.74
CA GLY A 98 11.61 -18.02 -2.23
C GLY A 98 10.82 -17.32 -1.12
N PHE A 99 11.17 -16.06 -0.79
CA PHE A 99 10.39 -15.22 0.12
C PHE A 99 9.88 -14.00 -0.64
N ALA A 100 8.57 -13.86 -0.76
CA ALA A 100 7.96 -12.69 -1.38
C ALA A 100 8.07 -11.45 -0.47
N SER A 101 7.71 -10.28 -1.00
CA SER A 101 7.40 -9.14 -0.14
C SER A 101 6.24 -9.49 0.78
N MET A 102 6.19 -8.87 1.96
CA MET A 102 5.13 -9.09 2.95
C MET A 102 4.93 -7.86 3.83
N SER A 103 3.72 -7.74 4.34
CA SER A 103 3.28 -6.56 5.08
C SER A 103 3.53 -6.60 6.60
N LEU A 104 3.66 -7.80 7.20
CA LEU A 104 3.88 -7.98 8.64
C LEU A 104 4.82 -9.17 8.94
N PRO A 105 6.08 -8.90 9.30
CA PRO A 105 6.75 -7.58 9.28
C PRO A 105 6.80 -7.00 7.85
N LEU A 106 7.03 -5.68 7.71
CA LEU A 106 7.13 -5.06 6.39
C LEU A 106 8.49 -5.41 5.78
N LEU A 107 8.48 -6.39 4.88
CA LEU A 107 9.65 -6.89 4.16
C LEU A 107 9.46 -6.68 2.66
N ILE A 108 10.44 -6.10 2.00
CA ILE A 108 10.40 -5.85 0.56
C ILE A 108 11.47 -6.65 -0.15
N ASN A 109 11.05 -7.62 -0.95
CA ASN A 109 11.96 -8.40 -1.77
C ASN A 109 12.39 -7.58 -2.99
N VAL A 110 13.65 -7.14 -2.98
CA VAL A 110 14.20 -6.29 -4.03
C VAL A 110 14.84 -7.06 -5.20
N ARG A 111 14.75 -8.37 -5.25
CA ARG A 111 15.30 -9.18 -6.36
C ARG A 111 14.81 -8.73 -7.73
N LEU A 112 13.55 -8.29 -7.80
CA LEU A 112 12.97 -7.84 -9.09
C LEU A 112 13.56 -6.52 -9.58
N PHE A 113 14.30 -5.82 -8.76
CA PHE A 113 14.86 -4.48 -9.01
C PHE A 113 16.38 -4.48 -9.19
N LEU A 114 17.07 -5.61 -8.95
CA LEU A 114 18.52 -5.71 -8.98
C LEU A 114 19.03 -6.35 -10.28
N ARG A 115 20.15 -5.84 -10.81
CA ARG A 115 20.85 -6.41 -11.96
C ARG A 115 21.48 -7.76 -11.62
N ALA A 116 22.07 -7.88 -10.43
CA ALA A 116 22.67 -9.11 -9.94
C ALA A 116 21.69 -10.30 -9.89
N THR A 117 20.40 -10.04 -9.93
CA THR A 117 19.34 -11.06 -9.92
C THR A 117 18.58 -11.16 -11.25
N ASN A 118 19.00 -10.45 -12.30
CA ASN A 118 18.28 -10.30 -13.56
C ASN A 118 16.82 -9.86 -13.34
N GLY A 119 16.63 -8.91 -12.44
CA GLY A 119 15.32 -8.45 -12.02
C GLY A 119 14.53 -7.80 -13.17
N ARG A 120 13.26 -8.16 -13.33
CA ARG A 120 12.40 -7.66 -14.41
C ARG A 120 12.05 -6.16 -14.32
N PHE A 121 12.33 -5.52 -13.19
CA PHE A 121 12.05 -4.10 -12.92
C PHE A 121 13.32 -3.27 -12.69
N VAL A 122 14.48 -3.73 -13.14
CA VAL A 122 15.75 -3.01 -13.00
C VAL A 122 15.67 -1.59 -13.55
N ASP A 123 15.03 -1.43 -14.70
CA ASP A 123 14.88 -0.15 -15.38
C ASP A 123 13.49 0.49 -15.13
N ARG A 124 12.78 0.03 -14.09
CA ARG A 124 11.45 0.50 -13.69
C ARG A 124 11.39 0.81 -12.20
N PRO A 125 12.12 1.84 -11.74
CA PRO A 125 12.26 2.15 -10.32
C PRO A 125 10.91 2.51 -9.64
N GLU A 126 9.92 2.99 -10.40
CA GLU A 126 8.56 3.26 -9.91
C GLU A 126 7.89 2.00 -9.34
N MET A 127 8.25 0.81 -9.84
CA MET A 127 7.69 -0.45 -9.35
C MET A 127 8.18 -0.82 -7.95
N PHE A 128 9.33 -0.29 -7.50
CA PHE A 128 9.74 -0.40 -6.11
C PHE A 128 8.79 0.38 -5.20
N VAL A 129 8.43 1.60 -5.61
CA VAL A 129 7.48 2.44 -4.86
C VAL A 129 6.10 1.76 -4.83
N ASP A 130 5.65 1.20 -5.95
CA ASP A 130 4.41 0.44 -6.06
C ASP A 130 4.38 -0.75 -5.09
N THR A 131 5.43 -1.58 -5.09
CA THR A 131 5.54 -2.74 -4.20
C THR A 131 5.51 -2.31 -2.72
N LEU A 132 6.27 -1.28 -2.35
CA LEU A 132 6.30 -0.79 -0.97
C LEU A 132 4.95 -0.19 -0.55
N PHE A 133 4.28 0.54 -1.44
CA PHE A 133 2.95 1.05 -1.21
C PHE A 133 1.93 -0.07 -1.05
N HIS A 134 1.94 -1.08 -1.92
CA HIS A 134 1.10 -2.27 -1.86
C HIS A 134 1.20 -2.96 -0.48
N GLU A 135 2.40 -3.26 -0.02
CA GLU A 135 2.60 -3.92 1.29
C GLU A 135 2.18 -3.02 2.46
N THR A 136 2.36 -1.71 2.33
CA THR A 136 1.90 -0.75 3.34
C THR A 136 0.36 -0.69 3.39
N LEU A 137 -0.31 -0.80 2.24
CA LEU A 137 -1.77 -0.85 2.18
C LEU A 137 -2.36 -2.10 2.84
N HIS A 138 -1.71 -3.27 2.77
CA HIS A 138 -2.16 -4.44 3.52
C HIS A 138 -2.26 -4.16 5.02
N THR A 139 -1.22 -3.55 5.61
CA THR A 139 -1.24 -3.17 7.03
C THR A 139 -2.30 -2.12 7.32
N TYR A 140 -2.46 -1.14 6.45
CA TYR A 140 -3.45 -0.09 6.57
C TYR A 140 -4.88 -0.62 6.57
N ILE A 141 -5.24 -1.41 5.56
CA ILE A 141 -6.57 -2.01 5.41
C ILE A 141 -6.88 -2.96 6.56
N ARG A 142 -5.90 -3.75 6.99
CA ARG A 142 -6.03 -4.60 8.18
C ARG A 142 -6.29 -3.79 9.45
N GLY A 143 -5.70 -2.62 9.56
CA GLY A 143 -5.99 -1.68 10.66
C GLY A 143 -7.44 -1.21 10.67
N ILE A 144 -8.02 -0.98 9.51
CA ILE A 144 -9.41 -0.52 9.33
C ILE A 144 -10.40 -1.68 9.53
N LEU A 145 -10.27 -2.75 8.78
CA LEU A 145 -11.23 -3.86 8.74
C LEU A 145 -10.98 -4.90 9.85
N GLY A 146 -9.75 -5.03 10.32
CA GLY A 146 -9.31 -6.15 11.13
C GLY A 146 -8.76 -7.30 10.28
N ALA A 147 -8.67 -8.48 10.87
CA ALA A 147 -8.22 -9.70 10.19
C ALA A 147 -9.22 -10.85 10.39
N GLY A 148 -9.23 -11.81 9.46
CA GLY A 148 -10.09 -13.00 9.54
C GLY A 148 -11.58 -12.64 9.68
N ASP A 149 -12.26 -13.26 10.64
CA ASP A 149 -13.70 -13.06 10.87
C ASP A 149 -14.07 -11.62 11.20
N LYS A 150 -13.17 -10.86 11.86
CA LYS A 150 -13.40 -9.45 12.14
C LYS A 150 -13.47 -8.65 10.84
N ALA A 151 -12.62 -8.91 9.87
CA ALA A 151 -12.68 -8.26 8.57
C ALA A 151 -13.99 -8.63 7.84
N ALA A 152 -14.36 -9.90 7.83
CA ALA A 152 -15.61 -10.36 7.23
C ALA A 152 -16.84 -9.73 7.91
N SER A 153 -16.85 -9.54 9.24
CA SER A 153 -17.96 -8.89 9.93
C SER A 153 -18.15 -7.42 9.54
N ARG A 154 -17.07 -6.74 9.14
CA ARG A 154 -17.07 -5.31 8.77
C ARG A 154 -17.22 -5.04 7.27
N SER A 155 -17.12 -6.07 6.43
CA SER A 155 -17.18 -5.94 4.97
C SER A 155 -18.22 -6.88 4.39
N ALA A 156 -19.26 -6.32 3.75
CA ALA A 156 -20.24 -7.09 3.00
C ALA A 156 -19.62 -7.76 1.76
N LEU A 157 -18.65 -7.08 1.15
CA LEU A 157 -17.92 -7.63 -0.01
C LEU A 157 -17.04 -8.81 0.38
N LEU A 158 -16.34 -8.79 1.52
CA LEU A 158 -15.59 -9.97 1.99
C LEU A 158 -16.54 -11.14 2.32
N ARG A 159 -17.75 -10.89 2.80
CA ARG A 159 -18.77 -11.94 2.97
C ARG A 159 -19.30 -12.45 1.63
N LYS A 160 -19.55 -11.55 0.67
CA LYS A 160 -19.99 -11.91 -0.69
C LYS A 160 -19.01 -12.86 -1.36
N TYR A 161 -17.73 -12.68 -1.12
CA TYR A 161 -16.62 -13.46 -1.69
C TYR A 161 -15.98 -14.41 -0.67
N ALA A 162 -16.75 -14.93 0.29
CA ALA A 162 -16.24 -15.79 1.36
C ALA A 162 -15.59 -17.10 0.84
N GLU A 163 -16.08 -17.60 -0.30
CA GLU A 163 -15.58 -18.82 -0.94
C GLU A 163 -14.26 -18.64 -1.71
N GLU A 164 -13.84 -17.38 -1.93
CA GLU A 164 -12.55 -17.12 -2.57
C GLU A 164 -11.39 -17.40 -1.61
N THR A 165 -10.21 -17.66 -2.16
CA THR A 165 -9.01 -17.90 -1.35
C THR A 165 -8.70 -16.71 -0.46
N LEU A 166 -7.94 -16.93 0.61
CA LEU A 166 -7.48 -15.87 1.50
C LEU A 166 -6.65 -14.82 0.74
N VAL A 167 -5.82 -15.27 -0.22
CA VAL A 167 -5.00 -14.38 -1.05
C VAL A 167 -5.89 -13.47 -1.88
N THR A 168 -6.85 -14.03 -2.62
CA THR A 168 -7.82 -13.24 -3.39
C THR A 168 -8.53 -12.22 -2.50
N ARG A 169 -9.11 -12.64 -1.38
CA ARG A 169 -9.86 -11.76 -0.47
C ARG A 169 -9.03 -10.63 0.11
N ASN A 170 -7.78 -10.89 0.47
CA ASN A 170 -6.86 -9.88 1.02
C ASN A 170 -6.51 -8.79 0.00
N HIS A 171 -6.64 -9.08 -1.29
CA HIS A 171 -6.31 -8.14 -2.36
C HIS A 171 -7.50 -7.34 -2.90
N LEU A 172 -8.77 -7.67 -2.54
CA LEU A 172 -9.93 -6.97 -3.09
C LEU A 172 -9.94 -5.47 -2.75
N HIS A 173 -9.94 -5.14 -1.46
CA HIS A 173 -9.93 -3.74 -1.00
C HIS A 173 -8.60 -3.05 -1.34
N LEU A 174 -7.50 -3.81 -1.34
CA LEU A 174 -6.18 -3.30 -1.64
C LEU A 174 -6.09 -2.81 -3.08
N ILE A 175 -6.40 -3.67 -4.06
CA ILE A 175 -6.38 -3.33 -5.49
C ILE A 175 -7.31 -2.16 -5.78
N ALA A 176 -8.50 -2.16 -5.18
CA ALA A 176 -9.46 -1.08 -5.34
C ALA A 176 -8.93 0.26 -4.83
N LEU A 177 -8.39 0.29 -3.61
CA LEU A 177 -7.83 1.50 -3.00
C LEU A 177 -6.56 1.96 -3.74
N GLN A 178 -5.64 1.05 -4.04
CA GLN A 178 -4.41 1.35 -4.79
C GLN A 178 -4.73 1.98 -6.15
N SER A 179 -5.67 1.39 -6.88
CA SER A 179 -6.12 1.92 -8.18
C SER A 179 -6.74 3.31 -8.06
N GLU A 180 -7.55 3.55 -7.04
CA GLU A 180 -8.17 4.85 -6.82
C GLU A 180 -7.15 5.91 -6.40
N VAL A 181 -6.14 5.55 -5.59
CA VAL A 181 -5.03 6.43 -5.24
C VAL A 181 -4.27 6.86 -6.49
N TYR A 182 -3.87 5.93 -7.35
CA TYR A 182 -3.15 6.25 -8.58
C TYR A 182 -3.94 7.17 -9.50
N ARG A 183 -5.25 6.90 -9.70
CA ARG A 183 -6.10 7.79 -10.50
C ARG A 183 -6.17 9.19 -9.90
N ARG A 184 -6.32 9.29 -8.57
CA ARG A 184 -6.46 10.58 -7.88
C ARG A 184 -5.20 11.43 -7.91
N ILE A 185 -4.02 10.82 -7.90
CA ILE A 185 -2.75 11.55 -8.03
C ILE A 185 -2.36 11.87 -9.49
N GLY A 186 -3.18 11.46 -10.47
CA GLY A 186 -2.95 11.70 -11.89
C GLY A 186 -1.96 10.74 -12.54
N GLN A 187 -1.85 9.52 -12.03
CA GLN A 187 -0.97 8.44 -12.54
C GLN A 187 -1.78 7.18 -12.89
N PRO A 188 -2.83 7.27 -13.73
CA PRO A 188 -3.68 6.11 -14.06
C PRO A 188 -2.90 4.96 -14.72
N GLU A 189 -1.80 5.24 -15.42
CA GLU A 189 -0.90 4.26 -16.03
C GLU A 189 -0.26 3.32 -14.99
N MET A 190 -0.13 3.76 -13.74
CA MET A 190 0.36 2.92 -12.65
C MET A 190 -0.63 1.82 -12.25
N VAL A 191 -1.92 1.97 -12.56
CA VAL A 191 -2.91 0.90 -12.36
C VAL A 191 -2.61 -0.27 -13.31
N ASP A 192 -2.34 0.03 -14.58
CA ASP A 192 -1.99 -0.99 -15.57
C ASP A 192 -0.62 -1.61 -15.27
N ALA A 193 0.33 -0.81 -14.79
CA ALA A 193 1.66 -1.29 -14.38
C ALA A 193 1.58 -2.23 -13.18
N ALA A 194 0.82 -1.90 -12.13
CA ALA A 194 0.59 -2.75 -10.98
C ALA A 194 -0.10 -4.06 -11.39
N ARG A 195 -1.16 -3.98 -12.20
CA ARG A 195 -1.83 -5.16 -12.75
C ARG A 195 -0.85 -6.06 -13.51
N ALA A 196 -0.05 -5.51 -14.41
CA ALA A 196 0.93 -6.28 -15.17
C ALA A 196 2.01 -6.93 -14.28
N ALA A 197 2.30 -6.33 -13.12
CA ALA A 197 3.19 -6.90 -12.12
C ALA A 197 2.54 -8.06 -11.35
N ASP A 198 1.25 -7.94 -11.03
CA ASP A 198 0.51 -8.89 -10.22
C ASP A 198 0.11 -10.16 -10.98
N LEU A 199 -0.36 -10.03 -12.22
CA LEU A 199 -0.90 -11.16 -12.99
C LEU A 199 0.04 -12.38 -13.07
N PRO A 200 1.38 -12.23 -13.23
CA PRO A 200 2.29 -13.37 -13.23
C PRO A 200 2.53 -14.02 -11.87
N ILE A 201 2.07 -13.40 -10.75
CA ILE A 201 2.24 -13.95 -9.40
C ILE A 201 1.37 -15.20 -9.23
N GLY A 202 0.15 -15.19 -9.79
CA GLY A 202 -0.69 -16.37 -9.77
C GLY A 202 -2.18 -16.12 -9.95
N PRO A 203 -2.98 -17.20 -9.98
CA PRO A 203 -4.41 -17.15 -10.28
C PRO A 203 -5.22 -16.32 -9.27
N ASP A 204 -4.78 -16.25 -8.02
CA ASP A 204 -5.45 -15.47 -6.98
C ASP A 204 -5.44 -13.97 -7.28
N TYR A 205 -4.32 -13.45 -7.79
CA TYR A 205 -4.21 -12.05 -8.21
C TYR A 205 -5.07 -11.78 -9.46
N VAL A 206 -5.04 -12.68 -10.44
CA VAL A 206 -5.92 -12.61 -11.62
C VAL A 206 -7.38 -12.53 -11.18
N ARG A 207 -7.76 -13.37 -10.22
CA ARG A 207 -9.11 -13.42 -9.69
C ARG A 207 -9.49 -12.15 -8.94
N ALA A 208 -8.60 -11.63 -8.10
CA ALA A 208 -8.83 -10.40 -7.36
C ALA A 208 -9.04 -9.20 -8.29
N TRP A 209 -8.19 -9.02 -9.29
CA TRP A 209 -8.34 -7.99 -10.32
C TRP A 209 -9.68 -8.11 -11.05
N LYS A 210 -10.06 -9.34 -11.47
CA LYS A 210 -11.35 -9.57 -12.15
C LYS A 210 -12.55 -9.18 -11.29
N ILE A 211 -12.51 -9.48 -10.00
CA ILE A 211 -13.59 -9.10 -9.06
C ILE A 211 -13.66 -7.58 -8.95
N VAL A 212 -12.53 -6.90 -8.74
CA VAL A 212 -12.51 -5.44 -8.61
C VAL A 212 -12.97 -4.75 -9.89
N ASP A 213 -12.60 -5.27 -11.06
CA ASP A 213 -13.10 -4.75 -12.34
C ASP A 213 -14.63 -4.92 -12.49
N THR A 214 -15.17 -6.04 -12.01
CA THR A 214 -16.59 -6.34 -12.11
C THR A 214 -17.44 -5.48 -11.15
N GLU A 215 -16.99 -5.33 -9.91
CA GLU A 215 -17.70 -4.56 -8.88
C GLU A 215 -17.44 -3.04 -9.00
N GLY A 216 -16.33 -2.66 -9.63
CA GLY A 216 -15.77 -1.32 -9.55
C GLY A 216 -15.02 -1.08 -8.23
N ALA A 217 -14.13 -0.10 -8.20
CA ALA A 217 -13.35 0.22 -6.99
C ALA A 217 -14.18 0.88 -5.87
N GLN A 218 -15.21 1.66 -6.24
CA GLN A 218 -15.97 2.50 -5.30
C GLN A 218 -16.67 1.74 -4.17
N PRO A 219 -17.32 0.57 -4.36
CA PRO A 219 -17.92 -0.19 -3.26
C PRO A 219 -16.90 -0.59 -2.19
N PHE A 220 -15.70 -1.04 -2.59
CA PHE A 220 -14.62 -1.41 -1.65
C PHE A 220 -14.11 -0.21 -0.86
N VAL A 221 -13.90 0.92 -1.53
CA VAL A 221 -13.46 2.18 -0.90
C VAL A 221 -14.53 2.70 0.07
N ALA A 222 -15.81 2.60 -0.28
CA ALA A 222 -16.91 3.00 0.58
C ALA A 222 -16.96 2.17 1.88
N GLU A 223 -16.69 0.86 1.81
CA GLU A 223 -16.57 0.03 3.01
C GLU A 223 -15.42 0.45 3.92
N LEU A 224 -14.24 0.76 3.35
CA LEU A 224 -13.11 1.25 4.13
C LEU A 224 -13.44 2.57 4.85
N ARG A 225 -14.18 3.46 4.18
CA ARG A 225 -14.61 4.74 4.76
C ARG A 225 -15.63 4.57 5.88
N SER A 226 -16.51 3.60 5.79
CA SER A 226 -17.60 3.38 6.75
C SER A 226 -17.19 2.50 7.94
N ALA A 227 -16.14 1.71 7.84
CA ALA A 227 -15.76 0.70 8.84
C ALA A 227 -15.32 1.26 10.21
N ALA A 228 -15.08 2.56 10.32
CA ALA A 228 -14.68 3.21 11.58
C ALA A 228 -15.85 3.83 12.36
N ARG A 229 -17.06 3.77 11.82
CA ARG A 229 -18.27 4.23 12.48
C ARG A 229 -18.96 3.05 13.14
#